data_84f84d2b62a6c70dd10099fb58720c12
#
_entry.id   84f84d2b62a6c70dd10099fb58720c12
#
_cell.length_a   1.000
_cell.length_b   1.000
_cell.length_c   1.000
_cell.angle_alpha   90.00
_cell.angle_beta   90.00
_cell.angle_gamma   90.00
#
_symmetry.space_group_name_H-M   'P 1'
#
loop_
_entity.id
_entity.type
_entity.pdbx_description
1 polymer ?
#
loop_
_entity_poly.entity_id
_entity_poly.type
_entity_poly.pdbx_seq_one_letter_code
_entity_poly.pdbx_strand_id
1 'polypeptide(L)'
;MNFNVPDRVERANKLLDEAGFPRKADGIRFEITHDITPYGEEWRRFGEYTQQALARIGIKANIRYEDVATWLKRIYTDYDYDVSSNHLFNLADPVLGVHRAFHSRFIRPGTVFVNGVRWSDPRADELMDRATIEPDPKKRGELYAEVQKIVVAAAPLAWTHEISFATVQDKRFRDVIVSPLGLFSSFDRAWRE
;
A
#
# COMPACT_ATOMS: atom_id res chain seq x y z
N MET A 1 8.32 13.10 2.05
CA MET A 1 9.34 12.37 2.85
C MET A 1 10.42 11.87 1.91
N ASN A 2 11.70 12.10 2.20
CA ASN A 2 12.78 11.57 1.36
C ASN A 2 13.19 10.21 1.91
N PHE A 3 12.80 9.12 1.23
CA PHE A 3 13.16 7.76 1.62
C PHE A 3 14.59 7.36 1.21
N ASN A 4 15.27 8.19 0.42
CA ASN A 4 16.64 7.95 0.01
C ASN A 4 17.62 8.59 1.01
N VAL A 5 17.59 8.12 2.24
CA VAL A 5 18.46 8.60 3.33
C VAL A 5 19.76 7.83 3.27
N PRO A 6 20.93 8.49 3.25
CA PRO A 6 22.21 7.85 3.56
C PRO A 6 22.07 7.12 4.90
N ASP A 7 22.75 6.02 5.08
CA ASP A 7 22.78 5.24 6.34
C ASP A 7 21.47 4.57 6.75
N ARG A 8 20.52 4.40 5.82
CA ARG A 8 19.21 3.78 6.10
C ARG A 8 19.31 2.40 6.78
N VAL A 9 20.31 1.59 6.38
CA VAL A 9 20.53 0.25 6.96
C VAL A 9 21.03 0.38 8.40
N GLU A 10 21.95 1.31 8.67
CA GLU A 10 22.46 1.57 10.00
C GLU A 10 21.36 2.08 10.93
N ARG A 11 20.56 3.06 10.47
CA ARG A 11 19.42 3.56 11.22
C ARG A 11 18.39 2.47 11.51
N ALA A 12 18.08 1.60 10.55
CA ALA A 12 17.16 0.49 10.75
C ALA A 12 17.70 -0.50 11.79
N ASN A 13 18.98 -0.84 11.72
CA ASN A 13 19.62 -1.70 12.71
C ASN A 13 19.53 -1.07 14.14
N LYS A 14 19.87 0.22 14.25
CA LYS A 14 19.77 0.94 15.54
C LYS A 14 18.35 0.92 16.11
N LEU A 15 17.34 1.25 15.28
CA LEU A 15 15.93 1.23 15.71
C LEU A 15 15.47 -0.16 16.15
N LEU A 16 15.92 -1.22 15.47
CA LEU A 16 15.61 -2.59 15.85
C LEU A 16 16.27 -2.98 17.18
N ASP A 17 17.51 -2.55 17.41
CA ASP A 17 18.21 -2.77 18.68
C ASP A 17 17.51 -2.02 19.83
N GLU A 18 17.14 -0.76 19.62
CA GLU A 18 16.39 0.07 20.58
C GLU A 18 15.01 -0.50 20.88
N ALA A 19 14.37 -1.12 19.89
CA ALA A 19 13.09 -1.79 20.03
C ALA A 19 13.16 -3.17 20.75
N GLY A 20 14.36 -3.63 21.12
CA GLY A 20 14.54 -4.89 21.84
C GLY A 20 14.65 -6.12 20.93
N PHE A 21 14.99 -5.93 19.64
CA PHE A 21 15.24 -7.01 18.69
C PHE A 21 16.71 -7.07 18.26
N PRO A 22 17.66 -7.38 19.16
CA PRO A 22 19.08 -7.50 18.80
C PRO A 22 19.33 -8.68 17.87
N ARG A 23 20.43 -8.64 17.10
CA ARG A 23 20.85 -9.79 16.31
C ARG A 23 21.27 -10.95 17.21
N LYS A 24 20.78 -12.15 16.88
CA LYS A 24 21.21 -13.41 17.51
C LYS A 24 22.56 -13.88 16.95
N ALA A 25 23.09 -14.99 17.47
CA ALA A 25 24.38 -15.55 17.05
C ALA A 25 24.44 -15.94 15.57
N ASP A 26 23.29 -16.29 14.98
CA ASP A 26 23.15 -16.58 13.55
C ASP A 26 22.96 -15.33 12.67
N GLY A 27 22.99 -14.13 13.27
CA GLY A 27 22.78 -12.85 12.61
C GLY A 27 21.30 -12.50 12.36
N ILE A 28 20.36 -13.39 12.69
CA ILE A 28 18.93 -13.19 12.51
C ILE A 28 18.35 -12.60 13.80
N ARG A 29 17.49 -11.59 13.66
CA ARG A 29 16.74 -10.98 14.75
C ARG A 29 15.45 -11.75 15.01
N PHE A 30 14.65 -11.88 13.97
CA PHE A 30 13.39 -12.65 13.94
C PHE A 30 13.03 -13.02 12.51
N GLU A 31 12.00 -13.86 12.39
CA GLU A 31 11.43 -14.28 11.10
C GLU A 31 10.03 -13.70 10.94
N ILE A 32 9.66 -13.44 9.70
CA ILE A 32 8.32 -13.01 9.29
C ILE A 32 7.87 -13.77 8.07
N THR A 33 6.56 -13.81 7.85
CA THR A 33 5.96 -14.21 6.58
C THR A 33 5.70 -12.98 5.71
N HIS A 34 6.01 -13.08 4.42
CA HIS A 34 5.71 -12.06 3.43
C HIS A 34 4.82 -12.64 2.33
N ASP A 35 3.55 -12.27 2.35
CA ASP A 35 2.57 -12.68 1.35
C ASP A 35 2.63 -11.74 0.16
N ILE A 36 3.05 -12.28 -0.98
CA ILE A 36 3.21 -11.51 -2.22
C ILE A 36 1.91 -11.51 -2.99
N THR A 37 1.49 -10.34 -3.43
CA THR A 37 0.38 -10.18 -4.39
C THR A 37 0.62 -11.06 -5.63
N PRO A 38 -0.31 -11.98 -5.98
CA PRO A 38 -0.12 -12.93 -7.08
C PRO A 38 -0.58 -12.38 -8.44
N TYR A 39 -0.09 -11.17 -8.81
CA TYR A 39 -0.50 -10.48 -10.02
C TYR A 39 0.60 -10.46 -11.10
N GLY A 40 1.55 -11.36 -11.03
CA GLY A 40 2.56 -11.52 -12.04
C GLY A 40 3.98 -11.62 -11.51
N GLU A 41 4.92 -11.82 -12.44
CA GLU A 41 6.33 -12.06 -12.14
C GLU A 41 7.01 -10.82 -11.51
N GLU A 42 6.59 -9.62 -11.87
CA GLU A 42 7.09 -8.38 -11.29
C GLU A 42 6.87 -8.30 -9.78
N TRP A 43 5.73 -8.79 -9.30
CA TRP A 43 5.42 -8.85 -7.87
C TRP A 43 6.27 -9.88 -7.14
N ARG A 44 6.51 -11.02 -7.78
CA ARG A 44 7.40 -12.04 -7.25
C ARG A 44 8.82 -11.51 -7.09
N ARG A 45 9.36 -10.86 -8.11
CA ARG A 45 10.68 -10.22 -8.06
C ARG A 45 10.75 -9.12 -7.00
N PHE A 46 9.68 -8.34 -6.84
CA PHE A 46 9.59 -7.35 -5.77
C PHE A 46 9.64 -8.02 -4.39
N GLY A 47 8.96 -9.15 -4.21
CA GLY A 47 9.03 -9.93 -2.97
C GLY A 47 10.45 -10.43 -2.67
N GLU A 48 11.14 -10.99 -3.67
CA GLU A 48 12.53 -11.44 -3.56
C GLU A 48 13.48 -10.29 -3.24
N TYR A 49 13.30 -9.13 -3.86
CA TYR A 49 14.03 -7.90 -3.54
C TYR A 49 13.80 -7.48 -2.08
N THR A 50 12.57 -7.47 -1.64
CA THR A 50 12.20 -7.12 -0.26
C THR A 50 12.82 -8.08 0.75
N GLN A 51 12.79 -9.39 0.47
CA GLN A 51 13.45 -10.41 1.28
C GLN A 51 14.95 -10.12 1.44
N GLN A 52 15.65 -9.82 0.35
CA GLN A 52 17.06 -9.47 0.38
C GLN A 52 17.32 -8.15 1.14
N ALA A 53 16.45 -7.16 0.99
CA ALA A 53 16.58 -5.90 1.70
C ALA A 53 16.41 -6.07 3.22
N LEU A 54 15.43 -6.87 3.64
CA LEU A 54 15.18 -7.20 5.05
C LEU A 54 16.31 -8.03 5.67
N ALA A 55 16.91 -8.94 4.91
CA ALA A 55 18.04 -9.74 5.37
C ALA A 55 19.26 -8.87 5.78
N ARG A 56 19.47 -7.71 5.12
CA ARG A 56 20.54 -6.77 5.48
C ARG A 56 20.42 -6.24 6.91
N ILE A 57 19.22 -6.16 7.42
CA ILE A 57 18.92 -5.71 8.79
C ILE A 57 18.59 -6.85 9.74
N GLY A 58 18.82 -8.12 9.34
CA GLY A 58 18.67 -9.31 10.16
C GLY A 58 17.25 -9.84 10.27
N ILE A 59 16.33 -9.41 9.40
CA ILE A 59 14.98 -9.95 9.35
C ILE A 59 14.93 -11.02 8.25
N LYS A 60 14.56 -12.25 8.63
CA LYS A 60 14.36 -13.34 7.69
C LYS A 60 12.90 -13.33 7.22
N ALA A 61 12.66 -12.97 5.97
CA ALA A 61 11.34 -12.98 5.38
C ALA A 61 11.10 -14.30 4.62
N ASN A 62 10.09 -15.06 5.03
CA ASN A 62 9.65 -16.29 4.38
C ASN A 62 8.55 -15.91 3.38
N ILE A 63 8.85 -15.99 2.09
CA ILE A 63 7.93 -15.61 1.02
C ILE A 63 6.84 -16.67 0.88
N ARG A 64 5.59 -16.22 0.83
CA ARG A 64 4.43 -17.02 0.40
C ARG A 64 3.90 -16.43 -0.90
N TYR A 65 3.76 -17.28 -1.92
CA TYR A 65 3.21 -16.92 -3.22
C TYR A 65 2.17 -17.97 -3.62
N GLU A 66 0.92 -17.58 -3.61
CA GLU A 66 -0.23 -18.46 -3.75
C GLU A 66 -1.15 -17.99 -4.89
N ASP A 67 -2.25 -18.69 -5.12
CA ASP A 67 -3.28 -18.18 -6.03
C ASP A 67 -4.04 -16.99 -5.43
N VAL A 68 -4.72 -16.24 -6.30
CA VAL A 68 -5.41 -14.99 -5.90
C VAL A 68 -6.46 -15.23 -4.82
N ALA A 69 -7.23 -16.31 -4.91
CA ALA A 69 -8.32 -16.57 -3.96
C ALA A 69 -7.78 -16.88 -2.56
N THR A 70 -6.74 -17.71 -2.49
CA THR A 70 -6.05 -18.06 -1.24
C THR A 70 -5.40 -16.82 -0.63
N TRP A 71 -4.71 -16.02 -1.44
CA TRP A 71 -4.09 -14.77 -0.99
C TRP A 71 -5.14 -13.78 -0.45
N LEU A 72 -6.25 -13.53 -1.18
CA LEU A 72 -7.32 -12.64 -0.73
C LEU A 72 -7.93 -13.09 0.58
N LYS A 73 -8.20 -14.39 0.72
CA LYS A 73 -8.74 -14.96 1.97
C LYS A 73 -7.79 -14.74 3.13
N ARG A 74 -6.50 -15.04 2.94
CA ARG A 74 -5.47 -14.90 3.96
C ARG A 74 -5.32 -13.46 4.43
N ILE A 75 -5.26 -12.50 3.50
CA ILE A 75 -5.03 -11.09 3.83
C ILE A 75 -6.29 -10.43 4.41
N TYR A 76 -7.47 -10.67 3.84
CA TYR A 76 -8.66 -9.88 4.16
C TYR A 76 -9.73 -10.62 4.98
N THR A 77 -9.57 -11.92 5.20
CA THR A 77 -10.51 -12.71 6.03
C THR A 77 -9.82 -13.25 7.27
N ASP A 78 -8.73 -13.99 7.07
CA ASP A 78 -8.04 -14.70 8.14
C ASP A 78 -7.03 -13.79 8.85
N TYR A 79 -6.50 -12.75 8.17
CA TYR A 79 -5.41 -11.86 8.65
C TYR A 79 -4.16 -12.65 9.07
N ASP A 80 -3.88 -13.77 8.39
CA ASP A 80 -2.77 -14.66 8.65
C ASP A 80 -1.55 -14.25 7.83
N TYR A 81 -0.91 -13.16 8.21
CA TYR A 81 0.33 -12.66 7.60
C TYR A 81 1.03 -11.67 8.54
N ASP A 82 2.34 -11.53 8.37
CA ASP A 82 3.11 -10.46 9.04
C ASP A 82 3.26 -9.25 8.13
N VAL A 83 3.59 -9.49 6.87
CA VAL A 83 3.70 -8.46 5.82
C VAL A 83 3.03 -8.96 4.54
N SER A 84 2.30 -8.08 3.86
CA SER A 84 1.79 -8.34 2.52
C SER A 84 2.14 -7.19 1.58
N SER A 85 2.60 -7.53 0.36
CA SER A 85 2.68 -6.53 -0.72
C SER A 85 1.36 -6.44 -1.45
N ASN A 86 0.97 -5.22 -1.78
CA ASN A 86 -0.22 -4.94 -2.57
C ASN A 86 -0.10 -3.58 -3.25
N HIS A 87 -1.02 -3.28 -4.14
CA HIS A 87 -1.23 -1.92 -4.63
C HIS A 87 -2.70 -1.53 -4.48
N LEU A 88 -2.94 -0.27 -4.22
CA LEU A 88 -4.27 0.31 -4.16
C LEU A 88 -4.34 1.50 -5.11
N PHE A 89 -5.39 1.57 -5.89
CA PHE A 89 -5.68 2.75 -6.70
C PHE A 89 -6.26 3.85 -5.82
N ASN A 90 -5.66 5.03 -5.86
CA ASN A 90 -6.31 6.23 -5.38
C ASN A 90 -7.28 6.69 -6.47
N LEU A 91 -8.57 6.51 -6.21
CA LEU A 91 -9.62 7.05 -7.04
C LEU A 91 -9.65 8.58 -6.94
N ALA A 92 -10.36 9.24 -7.84
CA ALA A 92 -10.36 10.69 -7.97
C ALA A 92 -10.77 11.42 -6.67
N ASP A 93 -11.58 10.79 -5.82
CA ASP A 93 -11.94 11.32 -4.52
C ASP A 93 -11.30 10.50 -3.38
N PRO A 94 -10.62 11.15 -2.41
CA PRO A 94 -10.03 10.47 -1.27
C PRO A 94 -11.00 9.62 -0.44
N VAL A 95 -12.28 9.95 -0.40
CA VAL A 95 -13.32 9.13 0.28
C VAL A 95 -13.36 7.72 -0.32
N LEU A 96 -13.17 7.60 -1.63
CA LEU A 96 -13.20 6.32 -2.34
C LEU A 96 -11.86 5.58 -2.32
N GLY A 97 -10.75 6.32 -2.25
CA GLY A 97 -9.40 5.75 -2.30
C GLY A 97 -8.74 5.62 -0.92
N VAL A 98 -8.60 6.73 -0.20
CA VAL A 98 -7.85 6.81 1.06
C VAL A 98 -8.61 6.18 2.23
N HIS A 99 -9.92 6.48 2.38
CA HIS A 99 -10.70 5.99 3.51
C HIS A 99 -10.73 4.46 3.58
N ARG A 100 -10.91 3.78 2.44
CA ARG A 100 -10.96 2.31 2.43
C ARG A 100 -9.66 1.66 2.93
N ALA A 101 -8.52 2.35 2.80
CA ALA A 101 -7.23 1.83 3.22
C ALA A 101 -6.92 2.12 4.69
N PHE A 102 -7.42 3.24 5.24
CA PHE A 102 -6.95 3.75 6.52
C PHE A 102 -8.04 3.95 7.57
N HIS A 103 -9.31 4.16 7.19
CA HIS A 103 -10.36 4.36 8.16
C HIS A 103 -10.75 3.04 8.84
N SER A 104 -10.89 3.04 10.16
CA SER A 104 -11.16 1.83 10.98
C SER A 104 -12.48 1.13 10.62
N ARG A 105 -13.51 1.86 10.14
CA ARG A 105 -14.78 1.27 9.68
C ARG A 105 -14.62 0.28 8.52
N PHE A 106 -13.48 0.31 7.83
CA PHE A 106 -13.15 -0.61 6.75
C PHE A 106 -12.30 -1.81 7.21
N ILE A 107 -12.11 -2.00 8.50
CA ILE A 107 -11.62 -3.27 9.08
C ILE A 107 -12.79 -4.25 9.05
N ARG A 108 -12.94 -4.95 7.94
CA ARG A 108 -14.09 -5.82 7.67
C ARG A 108 -13.63 -7.17 7.14
N PRO A 109 -13.59 -8.21 7.97
CA PRO A 109 -13.23 -9.56 7.52
C PRO A 109 -14.08 -10.00 6.34
N GLY A 110 -13.44 -10.54 5.31
CA GLY A 110 -14.10 -10.97 4.07
C GLY A 110 -14.34 -9.88 3.03
N THR A 111 -14.09 -8.61 3.35
CA THR A 111 -14.13 -7.52 2.36
C THR A 111 -12.73 -7.26 1.84
N VAL A 112 -12.53 -7.41 0.53
CA VAL A 112 -11.21 -7.28 -0.10
C VAL A 112 -10.86 -5.84 -0.46
N PHE A 113 -9.56 -5.53 -0.57
CA PHE A 113 -9.03 -4.21 -0.95
C PHE A 113 -9.46 -3.04 -0.05
N VAL A 114 -9.65 -3.34 1.23
CA VAL A 114 -9.94 -2.39 2.29
C VAL A 114 -8.80 -2.37 3.32
N ASN A 115 -9.05 -1.86 4.54
CA ASN A 115 -8.06 -1.76 5.61
C ASN A 115 -7.64 -3.16 6.12
N GLY A 116 -6.85 -3.87 5.31
CA GLY A 116 -6.34 -5.21 5.63
C GLY A 116 -5.26 -5.21 6.72
N VAL A 117 -4.55 -4.10 6.90
CA VAL A 117 -3.55 -3.95 7.97
C VAL A 117 -4.19 -3.76 9.35
N ARG A 118 -5.50 -3.56 9.41
CA ARG A 118 -6.28 -3.32 10.64
C ARG A 118 -5.77 -2.13 11.47
N TRP A 119 -5.17 -1.15 10.80
CA TRP A 119 -4.76 0.06 11.44
C TRP A 119 -5.98 0.89 11.86
N SER A 120 -5.93 1.48 13.05
CA SER A 120 -6.99 2.31 13.60
C SER A 120 -6.38 3.46 14.38
N ASP A 121 -6.85 4.66 14.10
CA ASP A 121 -6.52 5.86 14.83
C ASP A 121 -7.77 6.75 14.90
N PRO A 122 -8.34 6.99 16.11
CA PRO A 122 -9.58 7.74 16.27
C PRO A 122 -9.49 9.18 15.73
N ARG A 123 -8.31 9.80 15.78
CA ARG A 123 -8.12 11.15 15.27
C ARG A 123 -8.11 11.17 13.74
N ALA A 124 -7.46 10.17 13.12
CA ALA A 124 -7.50 10.03 11.67
C ALA A 124 -8.93 9.73 11.18
N ASP A 125 -9.67 8.88 11.87
CA ASP A 125 -11.07 8.58 11.56
C ASP A 125 -11.93 9.84 11.62
N GLU A 126 -11.84 10.63 12.71
CA GLU A 126 -12.57 11.90 12.85
C GLU A 126 -12.25 12.89 11.70
N LEU A 127 -10.98 13.04 11.36
CA LEU A 127 -10.55 13.94 10.29
C LEU A 127 -11.09 13.49 8.93
N MET A 128 -11.08 12.19 8.65
CA MET A 128 -11.64 11.61 7.42
C MET A 128 -13.16 11.81 7.36
N ASP A 129 -13.89 11.62 8.46
CA ASP A 129 -15.32 11.84 8.51
C ASP A 129 -15.67 13.30 8.28
N ARG A 130 -14.94 14.23 8.89
CA ARG A 130 -15.10 15.67 8.64
C ARG A 130 -14.81 16.04 7.20
N ALA A 131 -13.75 15.49 6.61
CA ALA A 131 -13.39 15.72 5.21
C ALA A 131 -14.46 15.22 4.22
N THR A 132 -15.25 14.21 4.61
CA THR A 132 -16.35 13.69 3.78
C THR A 132 -17.45 14.73 3.53
N ILE A 133 -17.71 15.59 4.50
CA ILE A 133 -18.80 16.57 4.46
C ILE A 133 -18.30 18.01 4.27
N GLU A 134 -16.99 18.26 4.19
CA GLU A 134 -16.41 19.59 3.99
C GLU A 134 -16.54 20.02 2.52
N PRO A 135 -17.34 21.06 2.21
CA PRO A 135 -17.56 21.52 0.85
C PRO A 135 -16.45 22.41 0.32
N ASP A 136 -15.68 23.08 1.20
CA ASP A 136 -14.56 23.92 0.79
C ASP A 136 -13.34 23.05 0.43
N PRO A 137 -12.89 23.06 -0.84
CA PRO A 137 -11.77 22.19 -1.26
C PRO A 137 -10.46 22.48 -0.50
N LYS A 138 -10.22 23.72 -0.10
CA LYS A 138 -9.02 24.10 0.64
C LYS A 138 -9.04 23.52 2.05
N LYS A 139 -10.13 23.72 2.79
CA LYS A 139 -10.30 23.17 4.14
C LYS A 139 -10.30 21.64 4.12
N ARG A 140 -10.93 21.07 3.11
CA ARG A 140 -10.91 19.60 2.89
C ARG A 140 -9.49 19.10 2.68
N GLY A 141 -8.68 19.82 1.89
CA GLY A 141 -7.26 19.52 1.68
C GLY A 141 -6.44 19.61 2.97
N GLU A 142 -6.71 20.60 3.84
CA GLU A 142 -6.07 20.74 5.14
C GLU A 142 -6.38 19.54 6.07
N LEU A 143 -7.62 19.06 6.08
CA LEU A 143 -8.01 17.87 6.84
C LEU A 143 -7.25 16.62 6.36
N TYR A 144 -7.16 16.39 5.06
CA TYR A 144 -6.39 15.27 4.52
C TYR A 144 -4.88 15.41 4.73
N ALA A 145 -4.34 16.62 4.77
CA ALA A 145 -2.95 16.85 5.12
C ALA A 145 -2.64 16.40 6.56
N GLU A 146 -3.56 16.62 7.50
CA GLU A 146 -3.41 16.12 8.88
C GLU A 146 -3.53 14.58 8.94
N VAL A 147 -4.49 13.98 8.22
CA VAL A 147 -4.58 12.51 8.10
C VAL A 147 -3.27 11.94 7.59
N GLN A 148 -2.70 12.54 6.54
CA GLN A 148 -1.43 12.09 5.97
C GLN A 148 -0.29 12.13 6.99
N LYS A 149 -0.20 13.17 7.81
CA LYS A 149 0.83 13.27 8.86
C LYS A 149 0.70 12.13 9.88
N ILE A 150 -0.53 11.85 10.33
CA ILE A 150 -0.80 10.77 11.28
C ILE A 150 -0.41 9.41 10.69
N VAL A 151 -0.89 9.11 9.48
CA VAL A 151 -0.62 7.84 8.80
C VAL A 151 0.88 7.64 8.55
N VAL A 152 1.57 8.70 8.10
CA VAL A 152 3.02 8.62 7.84
C VAL A 152 3.81 8.43 9.14
N ALA A 153 3.39 9.05 10.24
CA ALA A 153 4.05 8.90 11.53
C ALA A 153 3.83 7.50 12.11
N ALA A 154 2.63 6.94 11.97
CA ALA A 154 2.29 5.59 12.42
C ALA A 154 2.89 4.48 11.55
N ALA A 155 3.22 4.79 10.28
CA ALA A 155 3.81 3.88 9.31
C ALA A 155 3.12 2.50 9.19
N PRO A 156 1.78 2.42 9.05
CA PRO A 156 1.09 1.14 8.89
C PRO A 156 1.41 0.48 7.56
N LEU A 157 1.91 1.24 6.60
CA LEU A 157 2.33 0.81 5.27
C LEU A 157 3.73 1.35 4.96
N ALA A 158 4.49 0.59 4.17
CA ALA A 158 5.70 1.05 3.51
C ALA A 158 5.38 1.39 2.05
N TRP A 159 5.39 2.67 1.69
CA TRP A 159 5.23 3.11 0.30
C TRP A 159 6.53 2.89 -0.46
N THR A 160 6.51 2.01 -1.42
CA THR A 160 7.72 1.55 -2.11
C THR A 160 7.89 2.17 -3.49
N HIS A 161 6.82 2.25 -4.28
CA HIS A 161 6.84 2.82 -5.63
C HIS A 161 5.42 3.15 -6.11
N GLU A 162 5.34 3.99 -7.13
CA GLU A 162 4.13 4.21 -7.91
C GLU A 162 4.15 3.32 -9.14
N ILE A 163 3.01 2.69 -9.44
CA ILE A 163 2.87 1.84 -10.63
C ILE A 163 2.27 2.66 -11.76
N SER A 164 2.98 2.73 -12.89
CA SER A 164 2.49 3.31 -14.12
C SER A 164 2.12 2.19 -15.09
N PHE A 165 0.87 2.13 -15.50
CA PHE A 165 0.42 1.18 -16.51
C PHE A 165 0.51 1.81 -17.89
N ALA A 166 1.26 1.16 -18.79
CA ALA A 166 1.30 1.56 -20.19
C ALA A 166 0.05 1.07 -20.92
N THR A 167 -0.56 1.95 -21.70
CA THR A 167 -1.63 1.57 -22.64
C THR A 167 -1.06 1.49 -24.05
N VAL A 168 -1.25 0.35 -24.69
CA VAL A 168 -0.87 0.13 -26.08
C VAL A 168 -2.14 0.11 -26.92
N GLN A 169 -2.19 0.92 -27.95
CA GLN A 169 -3.33 1.02 -28.87
C GLN A 169 -2.87 1.16 -30.32
N ASP A 170 -3.71 0.77 -31.26
CA ASP A 170 -3.50 1.06 -32.69
C ASP A 170 -3.53 2.59 -32.89
N LYS A 171 -2.55 3.10 -33.63
CA LYS A 171 -2.37 4.54 -33.89
C LYS A 171 -3.57 5.21 -34.57
N ARG A 172 -4.46 4.43 -35.18
CA ARG A 172 -5.69 4.93 -35.79
C ARG A 172 -6.78 5.28 -34.78
N PHE A 173 -6.69 4.78 -33.54
CA PHE A 173 -7.63 5.16 -32.49
C PHE A 173 -7.20 6.47 -31.84
N ARG A 174 -8.19 7.32 -31.57
CA ARG A 174 -8.04 8.62 -30.90
C ARG A 174 -8.95 8.69 -29.69
N ASP A 175 -8.59 9.53 -28.74
CA ASP A 175 -9.39 9.85 -27.55
C ASP A 175 -9.85 8.62 -26.74
N VAL A 176 -9.07 7.54 -26.76
CA VAL A 176 -9.36 6.30 -26.02
C VAL A 176 -9.21 6.52 -24.52
N ILE A 177 -8.19 7.28 -24.11
CA ILE A 177 -7.95 7.63 -22.70
C ILE A 177 -8.07 9.13 -22.55
N VAL A 178 -9.17 9.57 -21.95
CA VAL A 178 -9.51 10.98 -21.78
C VAL A 178 -9.63 11.40 -20.31
N SER A 179 -9.35 10.49 -19.38
CA SER A 179 -9.41 10.76 -17.94
C SER A 179 -8.31 10.03 -17.18
N PRO A 180 -8.02 10.45 -15.92
CA PRO A 180 -7.09 9.75 -15.04
C PRO A 180 -7.47 8.31 -14.70
N LEU A 181 -8.71 7.89 -14.99
CA LEU A 181 -9.17 6.51 -14.78
C LEU A 181 -8.65 5.55 -15.87
N GLY A 182 -7.94 6.05 -16.89
CA GLY A 182 -7.38 5.23 -17.96
C GLY A 182 -8.45 4.43 -18.69
N LEU A 183 -8.23 3.13 -18.87
CA LEU A 183 -9.17 2.22 -19.55
C LEU A 183 -10.46 1.94 -18.76
N PHE A 184 -10.57 2.39 -17.51
CA PHE A 184 -11.81 2.33 -16.71
C PHE A 184 -12.71 3.54 -16.91
N SER A 185 -12.32 4.47 -17.79
CA SER A 185 -13.16 5.61 -18.17
C SER A 185 -14.11 5.26 -19.32
N SER A 186 -15.05 6.17 -19.61
CA SER A 186 -15.92 6.05 -20.75
C SER A 186 -15.13 6.12 -22.08
N PHE A 187 -15.56 5.33 -23.06
CA PHE A 187 -15.05 5.36 -24.45
C PHE A 187 -15.96 6.16 -25.39
N ASP A 188 -16.88 6.96 -24.87
CA ASP A 188 -17.85 7.75 -25.63
C ASP A 188 -17.21 8.76 -26.58
N ARG A 189 -15.97 9.13 -26.34
CA ARG A 189 -15.18 10.06 -27.17
C ARG A 189 -14.18 9.34 -28.09
N ALA A 190 -14.03 8.03 -27.94
CA ALA A 190 -13.09 7.28 -28.75
C ALA A 190 -13.59 7.15 -30.20
N TRP A 191 -12.71 7.40 -31.16
CA TRP A 191 -13.02 7.27 -32.57
C TRP A 191 -11.82 6.68 -33.34
N ARG A 192 -12.06 6.28 -34.59
CA ARG A 192 -11.05 5.68 -35.46
C ARG A 192 -10.96 6.49 -36.74
N GLU A 193 -9.71 6.83 -37.14
CA GLU A 193 -9.38 7.34 -38.45
C GLU A 193 -9.60 6.27 -39.56
#